data_ba3a4c65663a1104c1215eb8a24b0155
#
_entry.id   ba3a4c65663a1104c1215eb8a24b0155
#
_cell.length_a   1.000
_cell.length_b   1.000
_cell.length_c   1.000
_cell.angle_alpha   90.00
_cell.angle_beta   90.00
_cell.angle_gamma   90.00
#
_symmetry.space_group_name_H-M   'P 1'
#
loop_
_entity.id
_entity.type
_entity.pdbx_description
1 polymer ?
#
loop_
_entity_poly.entity_id
_entity_poly.type
_entity_poly.pdbx_seq_one_letter_code
_entity_poly.pdbx_strand_id
1 'polypeptide(L)'
;ASTEPLRAERADEILREYSPEDNERQLTKWVARVVNVFSLFISLFLVYTAAFGQLPAMQQRSLYLLCAMVILFLVYPAFSKHSKKGVAWYDYLFAAASFGCCLYAFVNYEDILLRFGISNSTDQFVFVILAVLILEGTRRLVSPALSLITLIFLVYAYFGNVMPGMFQTKAGGLTRMADHMFMIPEGIFGSPLGTAATYVSLFVLFSSLLQGCGMGDFIQDVALGLTGRSTGGPAKVAVISSAAFGTISGAAAANVVGTGTFTIPLMKKCGYPPEFAGAVEACASTGGQLIPPVMGAACFIMAEYIGVPYSEIMLAGLVPGFLYYMSVFVTVHLRSKKLGLNGMRSEEHTSEL
;
A
#
# COMPACT_ATOMS: atom_id res chain seq x y z
N ALA A 1 -22.42 -32.98 -11.50
CA ALA A 1 -23.25 -32.02 -10.75
C ALA A 1 -22.81 -31.77 -9.31
N SER A 2 -21.62 -32.25 -8.87
CA SER A 2 -21.20 -32.16 -7.46
C SER A 2 -19.85 -31.45 -7.20
N THR A 3 -19.30 -30.79 -8.19
CA THR A 3 -17.97 -30.16 -8.06
C THR A 3 -18.01 -28.62 -7.90
N GLU A 4 -19.15 -27.99 -8.15
CA GLU A 4 -19.32 -26.54 -8.02
C GLU A 4 -19.29 -26.01 -6.58
N PRO A 5 -19.99 -26.64 -5.60
CA PRO A 5 -19.94 -26.16 -4.21
C PRO A 5 -18.55 -26.31 -3.58
N LEU A 6 -17.84 -27.38 -3.88
CA LEU A 6 -16.47 -27.59 -3.40
C LEU A 6 -15.45 -26.59 -3.99
N ARG A 7 -15.69 -26.09 -5.21
CA ARG A 7 -14.88 -25.04 -5.82
C ARG A 7 -15.16 -23.67 -5.21
N ALA A 8 -16.44 -23.40 -4.89
CA ALA A 8 -16.82 -22.15 -4.24
C ALA A 8 -16.27 -22.08 -2.80
N GLU A 9 -16.40 -23.15 -2.01
CA GLU A 9 -15.83 -23.22 -0.67
C GLU A 9 -14.30 -23.08 -0.68
N ARG A 10 -13.62 -23.70 -1.63
CA ARG A 10 -12.15 -23.59 -1.78
C ARG A 10 -11.71 -22.22 -2.28
N ALA A 11 -12.53 -21.55 -3.10
CA ALA A 11 -12.28 -20.18 -3.52
C ALA A 11 -12.48 -19.20 -2.35
N ASP A 12 -13.50 -19.40 -1.54
CA ASP A 12 -13.73 -18.62 -0.32
C ASP A 12 -12.64 -18.87 0.73
N GLU A 13 -12.13 -20.08 0.84
CA GLU A 13 -11.01 -20.41 1.73
C GLU A 13 -9.70 -19.75 1.28
N ILE A 14 -9.43 -19.75 -0.03
CA ILE A 14 -8.29 -19.05 -0.64
C ILE A 14 -8.45 -17.53 -0.50
N LEU A 15 -9.63 -16.97 -0.76
CA LEU A 15 -9.90 -15.56 -0.57
C LEU A 15 -9.68 -15.13 0.88
N ARG A 16 -10.12 -15.93 1.85
CA ARG A 16 -9.87 -15.70 3.29
C ARG A 16 -8.39 -15.80 3.65
N GLU A 17 -7.65 -16.70 3.02
CA GLU A 17 -6.21 -16.86 3.28
C GLU A 17 -5.37 -15.71 2.73
N TYR A 18 -5.81 -15.07 1.64
CA TYR A 18 -5.11 -13.97 0.95
C TYR A 18 -5.73 -12.59 1.14
N SER A 19 -6.87 -12.45 1.82
CA SER A 19 -7.46 -11.14 2.13
C SER A 19 -6.73 -10.49 3.30
N PRO A 20 -6.09 -9.34 3.12
CA PRO A 20 -5.47 -8.59 4.22
C PRO A 20 -6.45 -8.25 5.34
N GLU A 21 -7.73 -8.04 5.00
CA GLU A 21 -8.83 -7.74 5.92
C GLU A 21 -9.14 -8.87 6.90
N ASP A 22 -8.89 -10.13 6.52
CA ASP A 22 -9.08 -11.29 7.41
C ASP A 22 -7.98 -11.44 8.48
N ASN A 23 -6.89 -10.70 8.35
CA ASN A 23 -5.83 -10.65 9.36
C ASN A 23 -6.04 -9.54 10.40
N GLU A 24 -7.08 -8.72 10.26
CA GLU A 24 -7.41 -7.70 11.25
C GLU A 24 -8.08 -8.30 12.49
N ARG A 25 -7.78 -7.72 13.65
CA ARG A 25 -8.41 -8.10 14.92
C ARG A 25 -9.79 -7.50 15.07
N GLN A 26 -10.68 -8.25 15.72
CA GLN A 26 -11.88 -7.67 16.32
C GLN A 26 -11.48 -6.86 17.56
N LEU A 27 -11.35 -5.55 17.38
CA LEU A 27 -10.91 -4.64 18.43
C LEU A 27 -11.97 -4.49 19.53
N THR A 28 -11.55 -4.51 20.78
CA THR A 28 -12.42 -4.10 21.88
C THR A 28 -12.76 -2.62 21.76
N LYS A 29 -13.95 -2.21 22.23
CA LYS A 29 -14.46 -0.83 22.09
C LYS A 29 -13.43 0.24 22.52
N TRP A 30 -12.62 -0.04 23.53
CA TRP A 30 -11.62 0.89 24.02
C TRP A 30 -10.42 0.99 23.07
N VAL A 31 -9.89 -0.14 22.60
CA VAL A 31 -8.77 -0.17 21.65
C VAL A 31 -9.19 0.45 20.32
N ALA A 32 -10.39 0.15 19.83
CA ALA A 32 -10.92 0.78 18.63
C ALA A 32 -10.97 2.32 18.76
N ARG A 33 -11.33 2.83 19.94
CA ARG A 33 -11.31 4.27 20.19
C ARG A 33 -9.89 4.85 20.14
N VAL A 34 -8.90 4.15 20.70
CA VAL A 34 -7.49 4.56 20.63
C VAL A 34 -7.00 4.58 19.19
N VAL A 35 -7.25 3.51 18.44
CA VAL A 35 -6.89 3.44 17.01
C VAL A 35 -7.54 4.58 16.23
N ASN A 36 -8.83 4.83 16.43
CA ASN A 36 -9.55 5.92 15.74
C ASN A 36 -8.97 7.30 16.08
N VAL A 37 -8.56 7.53 17.31
CA VAL A 37 -7.91 8.80 17.73
C VAL A 37 -6.57 8.97 17.00
N PHE A 38 -5.71 7.93 16.96
CA PHE A 38 -4.45 8.00 16.24
C PHE A 38 -4.66 8.16 14.72
N SER A 39 -5.63 7.47 14.14
CA SER A 39 -5.97 7.59 12.72
C SER A 39 -6.50 8.98 12.38
N LEU A 40 -7.38 9.53 13.20
CA LEU A 40 -7.89 10.88 13.01
C LEU A 40 -6.77 11.93 13.18
N PHE A 41 -5.95 11.77 14.20
CA PHE A 41 -4.82 12.66 14.46
C PHE A 41 -3.86 12.70 13.28
N ILE A 42 -3.41 11.52 12.77
CA ILE A 42 -2.48 11.48 11.64
C ILE A 42 -3.11 12.05 10.37
N SER A 43 -4.40 11.78 10.11
CA SER A 43 -5.11 12.33 8.94
C SER A 43 -5.18 13.84 8.99
N LEU A 44 -5.56 14.42 10.13
CA LEU A 44 -5.60 15.88 10.31
C LEU A 44 -4.21 16.51 10.24
N PHE A 45 -3.22 15.85 10.83
CA PHE A 45 -1.82 16.28 10.78
C PHE A 45 -1.30 16.35 9.34
N LEU A 46 -1.57 15.33 8.53
CA LEU A 46 -1.15 15.29 7.11
C LEU A 46 -1.82 16.39 6.30
N VAL A 47 -3.12 16.63 6.49
CA VAL A 47 -3.83 17.71 5.83
C VAL A 47 -3.29 19.07 6.28
N TYR A 48 -3.04 19.25 7.57
CA TYR A 48 -2.46 20.48 8.11
C TYR A 48 -1.08 20.78 7.50
N THR A 49 -0.18 19.78 7.48
CA THR A 49 1.18 19.97 6.95
C THR A 49 1.20 20.17 5.44
N ALA A 50 0.21 19.64 4.72
CA ALA A 50 0.04 19.90 3.29
C ALA A 50 -0.42 21.33 3.01
N ALA A 51 -1.29 21.89 3.86
CA ALA A 51 -1.87 23.22 3.68
C ALA A 51 -0.96 24.35 4.17
N PHE A 52 -0.26 24.16 5.30
CA PHE A 52 0.46 25.22 6.01
C PHE A 52 1.99 25.07 5.98
N GLY A 53 2.49 23.99 5.42
CA GLY A 53 3.93 23.69 5.32
C GLY A 53 4.37 22.52 6.18
N GLN A 54 5.38 21.82 5.69
CA GLN A 54 5.92 20.60 6.31
C GLN A 54 6.82 20.94 7.50
N LEU A 55 6.81 20.09 8.50
CA LEU A 55 7.79 20.09 9.57
C LEU A 55 9.17 19.65 9.05
N PRO A 56 10.27 19.90 9.81
CA PRO A 56 11.56 19.29 9.50
C PRO A 56 11.43 17.79 9.23
N ALA A 57 12.15 17.28 8.24
CA ALA A 57 11.96 15.92 7.70
C ALA A 57 11.95 14.83 8.79
N MET A 58 12.87 14.88 9.73
CA MET A 58 12.94 13.88 10.80
C MET A 58 11.75 13.97 11.76
N GLN A 59 11.28 15.18 12.09
CA GLN A 59 10.11 15.36 12.95
C GLN A 59 8.82 14.86 12.28
N GLN A 60 8.59 15.22 11.02
CA GLN A 60 7.42 14.77 10.29
C GLN A 60 7.40 13.25 10.13
N ARG A 61 8.55 12.67 9.76
CA ARG A 61 8.70 11.23 9.54
C ARG A 61 8.58 10.42 10.84
N SER A 62 9.14 10.92 11.93
CA SER A 62 9.03 10.25 13.24
C SER A 62 7.60 10.27 13.80
N LEU A 63 6.87 11.37 13.64
CA LEU A 63 5.48 11.46 14.07
C LEU A 63 4.56 10.57 13.23
N TYR A 64 4.79 10.51 11.92
CA TYR A 64 4.09 9.59 11.04
C TYR A 64 4.35 8.13 11.42
N LEU A 65 5.62 7.76 11.60
CA LEU A 65 6.02 6.40 11.98
C LEU A 65 5.43 6.01 13.35
N LEU A 66 5.40 6.93 14.31
CA LEU A 66 4.79 6.74 15.61
C LEU A 66 3.34 6.28 15.47
N CYS A 67 2.52 7.02 14.75
CA CYS A 67 1.11 6.70 14.57
C CYS A 67 0.94 5.38 13.81
N ALA A 68 1.69 5.19 12.72
CA ALA A 68 1.61 3.99 11.90
C ALA A 68 1.96 2.72 12.69
N MET A 69 3.05 2.74 13.47
CA MET A 69 3.48 1.59 14.28
C MET A 69 2.53 1.28 15.43
N VAL A 70 1.99 2.30 16.11
CA VAL A 70 0.98 2.09 17.17
C VAL A 70 -0.27 1.44 16.58
N ILE A 71 -0.79 1.97 15.47
CA ILE A 71 -1.96 1.40 14.78
C ILE A 71 -1.65 -0.05 14.35
N LEU A 72 -0.48 -0.28 13.74
CA LEU A 72 -0.06 -1.60 13.28
C LEU A 72 -0.13 -2.65 14.40
N PHE A 73 0.52 -2.40 15.53
CA PHE A 73 0.57 -3.38 16.62
C PHE A 73 -0.77 -3.59 17.32
N LEU A 74 -1.65 -2.61 17.33
CA LEU A 74 -2.99 -2.75 17.90
C LEU A 74 -3.95 -3.50 16.95
N VAL A 75 -3.84 -3.29 15.64
CA VAL A 75 -4.76 -3.84 14.64
C VAL A 75 -4.32 -5.23 14.17
N TYR A 76 -3.02 -5.44 13.90
CA TYR A 76 -2.53 -6.68 13.28
C TYR A 76 -1.92 -7.64 14.30
N PRO A 77 -2.42 -8.89 14.39
CA PRO A 77 -1.89 -9.90 15.32
C PRO A 77 -0.53 -10.43 14.89
N ALA A 78 0.29 -10.88 15.85
CA ALA A 78 1.59 -11.49 15.57
C ALA A 78 1.49 -12.84 14.81
N PHE A 79 0.41 -13.59 15.04
CA PHE A 79 0.16 -14.89 14.43
C PHE A 79 -1.31 -15.00 14.02
N SER A 80 -1.57 -15.34 12.77
CA SER A 80 -2.91 -15.50 12.18
C SER A 80 -3.79 -16.53 12.91
N LYS A 81 -3.19 -17.53 13.57
CA LYS A 81 -3.89 -18.57 14.33
C LYS A 81 -4.29 -18.18 15.76
N HIS A 82 -3.73 -17.12 16.32
CA HIS A 82 -4.00 -16.73 17.72
C HIS A 82 -5.02 -15.61 17.79
N SER A 83 -6.18 -15.98 18.32
CA SER A 83 -7.25 -15.10 18.82
C SER A 83 -7.46 -13.79 18.06
N LYS A 84 -8.37 -13.80 17.10
CA LYS A 84 -8.97 -12.59 16.51
C LYS A 84 -9.73 -11.76 17.56
N LYS A 85 -9.82 -12.22 18.81
CA LYS A 85 -10.52 -11.52 19.90
C LYS A 85 -9.51 -10.90 20.89
N GLY A 86 -9.40 -9.58 20.83
CA GLY A 86 -8.61 -8.78 21.76
C GLY A 86 -7.13 -8.65 21.41
N VAL A 87 -6.45 -7.70 22.05
CA VAL A 87 -5.02 -7.41 21.86
C VAL A 87 -4.21 -8.19 22.89
N ALA A 88 -3.15 -8.87 22.44
CA ALA A 88 -2.24 -9.58 23.33
C ALA A 88 -1.41 -8.58 24.14
N TRP A 89 -0.99 -8.95 25.35
CA TRP A 89 -0.25 -8.07 26.25
C TRP A 89 1.08 -7.57 25.66
N TYR A 90 1.76 -8.40 24.89
CA TYR A 90 3.03 -8.04 24.23
C TYR A 90 2.82 -7.02 23.10
N ASP A 91 1.64 -6.95 22.47
CA ASP A 91 1.35 -5.97 21.45
C ASP A 91 1.16 -4.56 22.03
N TYR A 92 0.63 -4.47 23.24
CA TYR A 92 0.65 -3.20 23.99
C TYR A 92 2.08 -2.76 24.32
N LEU A 93 2.96 -3.72 24.65
CA LEU A 93 4.37 -3.40 24.89
C LEU A 93 5.05 -2.91 23.60
N PHE A 94 4.81 -3.56 22.47
CA PHE A 94 5.36 -3.13 21.17
C PHE A 94 4.81 -1.78 20.73
N ALA A 95 3.53 -1.51 20.92
CA ALA A 95 2.93 -0.21 20.65
C ALA A 95 3.54 0.89 21.54
N ALA A 96 3.68 0.63 22.85
CA ALA A 96 4.28 1.56 23.78
C ALA A 96 5.78 1.81 23.50
N ALA A 97 6.53 0.76 23.16
CA ALA A 97 7.94 0.88 22.80
C ALA A 97 8.10 1.68 21.48
N SER A 98 7.28 1.42 20.47
CA SER A 98 7.27 2.20 19.22
C SER A 98 6.95 3.67 19.48
N PHE A 99 5.92 3.93 20.29
CA PHE A 99 5.56 5.28 20.70
C PHE A 99 6.75 5.99 21.37
N GLY A 100 7.39 5.34 22.34
CA GLY A 100 8.54 5.90 23.07
C GLY A 100 9.75 6.19 22.16
N CYS A 101 10.12 5.24 21.28
CA CYS A 101 11.25 5.41 20.35
C CYS A 101 11.01 6.54 19.34
N CYS A 102 9.83 6.60 18.74
CA CYS A 102 9.51 7.65 17.77
C CYS A 102 9.31 9.01 18.45
N LEU A 103 8.74 9.05 19.66
CA LEU A 103 8.63 10.27 20.45
C LEU A 103 10.00 10.80 20.84
N TYR A 104 10.94 9.91 21.20
CA TYR A 104 12.33 10.29 21.46
C TYR A 104 12.96 10.99 20.25
N ALA A 105 12.82 10.41 19.07
CA ALA A 105 13.33 11.00 17.83
C ALA A 105 12.68 12.36 17.51
N PHE A 106 11.37 12.50 17.80
CA PHE A 106 10.62 13.73 17.59
C PHE A 106 11.06 14.86 18.53
N VAL A 107 11.18 14.58 19.84
CA VAL A 107 11.49 15.58 20.87
C VAL A 107 12.95 15.99 20.82
N ASN A 108 13.87 15.04 20.63
CA ASN A 108 15.30 15.31 20.63
C ASN A 108 15.85 15.64 19.24
N TYR A 109 15.00 16.02 18.29
CA TYR A 109 15.38 16.32 16.91
C TYR A 109 16.52 17.34 16.81
N GLU A 110 16.46 18.46 17.56
CA GLU A 110 17.47 19.51 17.54
C GLU A 110 18.80 19.01 18.06
N ASP A 111 18.81 18.26 19.15
CA ASP A 111 20.04 17.66 19.71
C ASP A 111 20.65 16.63 18.76
N ILE A 112 19.81 15.83 18.10
CA ILE A 112 20.25 14.85 17.10
C ILE A 112 20.90 15.56 15.92
N LEU A 113 20.29 16.63 15.44
CA LEU A 113 20.78 17.43 14.32
C LEU A 113 22.13 18.09 14.67
N LEU A 114 22.27 18.67 15.86
CA LEU A 114 23.51 19.34 16.32
C LEU A 114 24.68 18.37 16.48
N ARG A 115 24.41 17.08 16.68
CA ARG A 115 25.47 16.05 16.81
C ARG A 115 25.97 15.53 15.46
N PHE A 116 25.48 16.04 14.33
CA PHE A 116 25.95 15.73 12.97
C PHE A 116 26.11 14.23 12.66
N GLY A 117 25.16 13.41 13.09
CA GLY A 117 25.16 11.97 12.82
C GLY A 117 26.07 11.15 13.75
N ILE A 118 26.48 11.69 14.90
CA ILE A 118 27.22 10.95 15.94
C ILE A 118 26.23 10.48 17.01
N SER A 119 26.05 9.17 17.13
CA SER A 119 25.10 8.58 18.07
C SER A 119 25.67 8.44 19.48
N ASN A 120 24.82 8.70 20.48
CA ASN A 120 25.06 8.38 21.89
C ASN A 120 24.58 6.94 22.17
N SER A 121 24.95 6.42 23.37
CA SER A 121 24.49 5.11 23.81
C SER A 121 22.96 5.00 23.85
N THR A 122 22.24 6.10 24.19
CA THR A 122 20.78 6.15 24.17
C THR A 122 20.24 6.03 22.76
N ASP A 123 20.83 6.71 21.78
CA ASP A 123 20.42 6.63 20.36
C ASP A 123 20.61 5.22 19.80
N GLN A 124 21.73 4.57 20.16
CA GLN A 124 22.02 3.20 19.77
C GLN A 124 21.00 2.22 20.35
N PHE A 125 20.61 2.40 21.60
CA PHE A 125 19.58 1.59 22.26
C PHE A 125 18.21 1.79 21.58
N VAL A 126 17.80 3.03 21.35
CA VAL A 126 16.55 3.38 20.65
C VAL A 126 16.56 2.83 19.23
N PHE A 127 17.68 2.94 18.52
CA PHE A 127 17.85 2.37 17.18
C PHE A 127 17.59 0.86 17.15
N VAL A 128 18.22 0.12 18.08
CA VAL A 128 18.06 -1.35 18.13
C VAL A 128 16.59 -1.73 18.38
N ILE A 129 15.93 -1.08 19.34
CA ILE A 129 14.52 -1.34 19.64
C ILE A 129 13.67 -1.02 18.41
N LEU A 130 13.87 0.14 17.80
CA LEU A 130 13.07 0.56 16.65
C LEU A 130 13.29 -0.35 15.43
N ALA A 131 14.53 -0.78 15.18
CA ALA A 131 14.84 -1.73 14.11
C ALA A 131 14.13 -3.08 14.30
N VAL A 132 14.14 -3.62 15.53
CA VAL A 132 13.42 -4.86 15.87
C VAL A 132 11.91 -4.69 15.68
N LEU A 133 11.35 -3.56 16.11
CA LEU A 133 9.92 -3.27 15.96
C LEU A 133 9.52 -3.14 14.49
N ILE A 134 10.35 -2.50 13.66
CA ILE A 134 10.10 -2.39 12.21
C ILE A 134 10.18 -3.76 11.54
N LEU A 135 11.16 -4.59 11.88
CA LEU A 135 11.26 -5.97 11.37
C LEU A 135 10.02 -6.80 11.74
N GLU A 136 9.55 -6.67 12.98
CA GLU A 136 8.33 -7.35 13.44
C GLU A 136 7.08 -6.79 12.72
N GLY A 137 7.00 -5.49 12.51
CA GLY A 137 5.94 -4.85 11.73
C GLY A 137 5.91 -5.33 10.29
N THR A 138 7.07 -5.40 9.64
CA THR A 138 7.23 -5.90 8.26
C THR A 138 6.81 -7.38 8.16
N ARG A 139 7.16 -8.20 9.15
CA ARG A 139 6.76 -9.60 9.23
C ARG A 139 5.25 -9.78 9.28
N ARG A 140 4.54 -8.87 9.97
CA ARG A 140 3.08 -8.93 10.14
C ARG A 140 2.31 -8.43 8.93
N LEU A 141 2.77 -7.34 8.30
CA LEU A 141 2.04 -6.67 7.22
C LEU A 141 2.38 -7.21 5.84
N VAL A 142 3.66 -7.51 5.59
CA VAL A 142 4.12 -7.82 4.23
C VAL A 142 4.41 -9.32 4.10
N SER A 143 5.53 -9.76 4.64
CA SER A 143 5.89 -11.17 4.63
C SER A 143 7.06 -11.48 5.58
N PRO A 144 7.13 -12.70 6.12
CA PRO A 144 8.29 -13.16 6.89
C PRO A 144 9.57 -13.19 6.07
N ALA A 145 9.48 -13.43 4.76
CA ALA A 145 10.62 -13.50 3.86
C ALA A 145 11.33 -12.14 3.75
N LEU A 146 10.58 -11.03 3.59
CA LEU A 146 11.15 -9.70 3.52
C LEU A 146 11.83 -9.29 4.83
N SER A 147 11.20 -9.60 5.96
CA SER A 147 11.79 -9.35 7.29
C SER A 147 13.09 -10.13 7.48
N LEU A 148 13.15 -11.40 7.03
CA LEU A 148 14.36 -12.23 7.09
C LEU A 148 15.47 -11.66 6.19
N ILE A 149 15.16 -11.27 4.97
CA ILE A 149 16.13 -10.66 4.05
C ILE A 149 16.72 -9.38 4.66
N THR A 150 15.86 -8.50 5.21
CA THR A 150 16.30 -7.28 5.88
C THR A 150 17.20 -7.60 7.08
N LEU A 151 16.85 -8.60 7.88
CA LEU A 151 17.67 -9.04 9.01
C LEU A 151 19.04 -9.54 8.55
N ILE A 152 19.12 -10.32 7.46
CA ILE A 152 20.38 -10.80 6.88
C ILE A 152 21.27 -9.60 6.48
N PHE A 153 20.70 -8.59 5.84
CA PHE A 153 21.47 -7.38 5.47
C PHE A 153 21.91 -6.56 6.69
N LEU A 154 21.10 -6.48 7.75
CA LEU A 154 21.51 -5.83 9.00
C LEU A 154 22.65 -6.57 9.68
N VAL A 155 22.60 -7.89 9.73
CA VAL A 155 23.69 -8.74 10.23
C VAL A 155 24.95 -8.58 9.37
N TYR A 156 24.80 -8.55 8.05
CA TYR A 156 25.90 -8.27 7.14
C TYR A 156 26.51 -6.87 7.37
N ALA A 157 25.69 -5.84 7.55
CA ALA A 157 26.18 -4.48 7.86
C ALA A 157 26.96 -4.42 9.19
N TYR A 158 26.57 -5.25 10.17
CA TYR A 158 27.28 -5.34 11.45
C TYR A 158 28.61 -6.11 11.36
N PHE A 159 28.61 -7.26 10.66
CA PHE A 159 29.77 -8.17 10.58
C PHE A 159 30.56 -8.08 9.27
N GLY A 160 30.32 -7.09 8.42
CA GLY A 160 30.91 -7.01 7.08
C GLY A 160 32.44 -6.89 7.06
N ASN A 161 33.08 -6.47 8.17
CA ASN A 161 34.53 -6.44 8.31
C ASN A 161 35.17 -7.83 8.43
N VAL A 162 34.41 -8.84 8.83
CA VAL A 162 34.86 -10.24 8.99
C VAL A 162 34.64 -11.05 7.71
N MET A 163 33.87 -10.51 6.75
CA MET A 163 33.56 -11.22 5.51
C MET A 163 34.79 -11.35 4.59
N PRO A 164 34.98 -12.49 3.91
CA PRO A 164 36.13 -12.70 3.04
C PRO A 164 36.00 -12.04 1.67
N GLY A 165 37.11 -11.57 1.12
CA GLY A 165 37.23 -11.14 -0.27
C GLY A 165 36.40 -9.93 -0.64
N MET A 166 35.68 -10.00 -1.76
CA MET A 166 34.91 -8.88 -2.31
C MET A 166 33.69 -8.49 -1.47
N PHE A 167 33.27 -9.33 -0.52
CA PHE A 167 32.17 -9.03 0.40
C PHE A 167 32.63 -8.31 1.67
N GLN A 168 33.94 -8.07 1.82
CA GLN A 168 34.44 -7.31 2.94
C GLN A 168 34.04 -5.84 2.83
N THR A 169 33.41 -5.32 3.89
CA THR A 169 33.02 -3.92 4.00
C THR A 169 33.65 -3.30 5.24
N LYS A 170 33.83 -1.98 5.23
CA LYS A 170 34.25 -1.25 6.44
C LYS A 170 33.06 -1.17 7.41
N ALA A 171 32.69 -2.30 8.00
CA ALA A 171 31.66 -2.32 9.03
C ALA A 171 32.13 -1.52 10.25
N GLY A 172 31.24 -0.73 10.80
CA GLY A 172 31.54 0.13 11.94
C GLY A 172 30.88 -0.30 13.24
N GLY A 173 30.39 -1.52 13.32
CA GLY A 173 29.64 -1.99 14.48
C GLY A 173 28.30 -1.25 14.69
N LEU A 174 27.75 -1.37 15.89
CA LEU A 174 26.44 -0.81 16.24
C LEU A 174 26.40 0.72 16.14
N THR A 175 27.47 1.39 16.57
CA THR A 175 27.57 2.86 16.53
C THR A 175 27.39 3.39 15.12
N ARG A 176 28.15 2.85 14.16
CA ARG A 176 28.05 3.31 12.77
C ARG A 176 26.71 2.97 12.12
N MET A 177 26.10 1.84 12.49
CA MET A 177 24.75 1.52 12.04
C MET A 177 23.73 2.53 12.59
N ALA A 178 23.82 2.90 13.87
CA ALA A 178 22.94 3.90 14.46
C ALA A 178 23.15 5.28 13.83
N ASP A 179 24.41 5.66 13.57
CA ASP A 179 24.73 6.92 12.91
C ASP A 179 24.08 7.03 11.52
N HIS A 180 24.16 5.97 10.70
CA HIS A 180 23.60 5.98 9.36
C HIS A 180 22.10 5.69 9.28
N MET A 181 21.57 4.84 10.16
CA MET A 181 20.17 4.39 10.03
C MET A 181 19.20 5.16 10.91
N PHE A 182 19.68 5.82 11.98
CA PHE A 182 18.81 6.52 12.92
C PHE A 182 19.06 8.03 12.97
N MET A 183 20.35 8.47 12.95
CA MET A 183 20.69 9.87 13.17
C MET A 183 20.49 10.77 11.95
N ILE A 184 20.57 10.20 10.75
CA ILE A 184 20.43 10.95 9.50
C ILE A 184 19.17 10.51 8.72
N PRO A 185 18.59 11.39 7.89
CA PRO A 185 17.36 11.09 7.15
C PRO A 185 17.61 10.23 5.88
N GLU A 186 18.50 9.24 5.96
CA GLU A 186 18.81 8.29 4.88
C GLU A 186 18.45 6.84 5.23
N GLY A 187 18.37 6.50 6.53
CA GLY A 187 18.02 5.17 7.01
C GLY A 187 16.53 4.99 7.28
N ILE A 188 16.18 4.73 8.53
CA ILE A 188 14.77 4.52 8.96
C ILE A 188 13.91 5.74 8.62
N PHE A 189 14.43 6.93 8.87
CA PHE A 189 13.77 8.19 8.54
C PHE A 189 14.08 8.68 7.11
N GLY A 190 14.40 7.75 6.18
CA GLY A 190 14.78 8.04 4.81
C GLY A 190 13.62 8.45 3.89
N SER A 191 13.97 8.64 2.62
CA SER A 191 13.08 9.00 1.53
C SER A 191 11.78 8.19 1.47
N PRO A 192 11.78 6.85 1.57
CA PRO A 192 10.54 6.09 1.47
C PRO A 192 9.53 6.43 2.56
N LEU A 193 10.01 6.66 3.79
CA LEU A 193 9.14 7.10 4.89
C LEU A 193 8.69 8.55 4.68
N GLY A 194 9.57 9.41 4.15
CA GLY A 194 9.23 10.79 3.78
C GLY A 194 8.09 10.85 2.79
N THR A 195 8.20 10.09 1.70
CA THR A 195 7.17 9.97 0.67
C THR A 195 5.84 9.43 1.24
N ALA A 196 5.90 8.42 2.12
CA ALA A 196 4.72 7.90 2.81
C ALA A 196 4.08 8.95 3.72
N ALA A 197 4.89 9.70 4.47
CA ALA A 197 4.44 10.75 5.41
C ALA A 197 3.98 12.05 4.74
N THR A 198 4.02 12.15 3.42
CA THR A 198 3.59 13.33 2.67
C THR A 198 2.58 12.95 1.58
N TYR A 199 3.08 12.51 0.44
CA TYR A 199 2.25 12.33 -0.76
C TYR A 199 1.33 11.11 -0.69
N VAL A 200 1.89 9.92 -0.40
CA VAL A 200 1.15 8.66 -0.48
C VAL A 200 -0.07 8.67 0.45
N SER A 201 0.13 9.04 1.71
CA SER A 201 -0.97 9.06 2.69
C SER A 201 -2.04 10.10 2.37
N LEU A 202 -1.66 11.26 1.83
CA LEU A 202 -2.62 12.28 1.36
C LEU A 202 -3.47 11.75 0.20
N PHE A 203 -2.86 11.06 -0.76
CA PHE A 203 -3.61 10.46 -1.86
C PHE A 203 -4.50 9.31 -1.41
N VAL A 204 -4.07 8.50 -0.44
CA VAL A 204 -4.93 7.47 0.17
C VAL A 204 -6.13 8.08 0.87
N LEU A 205 -5.93 9.16 1.64
CA LEU A 205 -7.03 9.91 2.27
C LEU A 205 -7.98 10.48 1.22
N PHE A 206 -7.46 11.13 0.19
CA PHE A 206 -8.26 11.69 -0.91
C PHE A 206 -9.06 10.60 -1.63
N SER A 207 -8.42 9.47 -1.96
CA SER A 207 -9.08 8.32 -2.57
C SER A 207 -10.23 7.79 -1.71
N SER A 208 -10.00 7.64 -0.40
CA SER A 208 -11.01 7.15 0.55
C SER A 208 -12.21 8.11 0.64
N LEU A 209 -11.96 9.41 0.63
CA LEU A 209 -13.02 10.43 0.61
C LEU A 209 -13.84 10.37 -0.68
N LEU A 210 -13.19 10.27 -1.84
CA LEU A 210 -13.87 10.14 -3.13
C LEU A 210 -14.72 8.88 -3.22
N GLN A 211 -14.20 7.75 -2.72
CA GLN A 211 -14.97 6.50 -2.65
C GLN A 211 -16.21 6.66 -1.77
N GLY A 212 -16.07 7.30 -0.61
CA GLY A 212 -17.19 7.61 0.28
C GLY A 212 -18.25 8.54 -0.33
N CYS A 213 -17.88 9.35 -1.34
CA CYS A 213 -18.80 10.19 -2.09
C CYS A 213 -19.50 9.49 -3.27
N GLY A 214 -19.30 8.17 -3.46
CA GLY A 214 -19.93 7.43 -4.56
C GLY A 214 -19.20 7.54 -5.91
N MET A 215 -17.94 7.98 -5.91
CA MET A 215 -17.13 8.10 -7.13
C MET A 215 -16.96 6.76 -7.84
N GLY A 216 -16.93 5.64 -7.10
CA GLY A 216 -16.82 4.30 -7.68
C GLY A 216 -17.99 3.98 -8.60
N ASP A 217 -19.22 4.19 -8.12
CA ASP A 217 -20.46 3.97 -8.88
C ASP A 217 -20.53 4.86 -10.11
N PHE A 218 -20.19 6.17 -9.93
CA PHE A 218 -20.13 7.12 -11.04
C PHE A 218 -19.14 6.69 -12.15
N ILE A 219 -17.95 6.22 -11.78
CA ILE A 219 -16.96 5.72 -12.76
C ILE A 219 -17.49 4.50 -13.51
N GLN A 220 -18.18 3.60 -12.83
CA GLN A 220 -18.76 2.40 -13.44
C GLN A 220 -19.88 2.77 -14.41
N ASP A 221 -20.77 3.67 -14.05
CA ASP A 221 -21.87 4.14 -14.90
C ASP A 221 -21.33 4.82 -16.17
N VAL A 222 -20.31 5.65 -16.04
CA VAL A 222 -19.67 6.30 -17.19
C VAL A 222 -18.99 5.24 -18.09
N ALA A 223 -18.29 4.28 -17.53
CA ALA A 223 -17.64 3.20 -18.30
C ALA A 223 -18.67 2.34 -19.04
N LEU A 224 -19.79 2.01 -18.37
CA LEU A 224 -20.93 1.31 -18.97
C LEU A 224 -21.54 2.09 -20.13
N GLY A 225 -21.79 3.39 -19.95
CA GLY A 225 -22.32 4.28 -20.99
C GLY A 225 -21.44 4.36 -22.22
N LEU A 226 -20.11 4.42 -22.02
CA LEU A 226 -19.13 4.55 -23.10
C LEU A 226 -18.94 3.26 -23.91
N THR A 227 -18.87 2.12 -23.27
CA THR A 227 -18.41 0.88 -23.93
C THR A 227 -19.33 -0.31 -23.79
N GLY A 228 -20.33 -0.27 -22.94
CA GLY A 228 -21.20 -1.43 -22.66
C GLY A 228 -21.84 -2.04 -23.90
N ARG A 229 -22.24 -1.24 -24.88
CA ARG A 229 -22.88 -1.69 -26.13
C ARG A 229 -21.90 -2.18 -27.21
N SER A 230 -20.60 -1.95 -27.03
CA SER A 230 -19.60 -2.36 -28.01
C SER A 230 -19.27 -3.86 -27.94
N THR A 231 -18.74 -4.43 -29.02
CA THR A 231 -18.22 -5.81 -28.99
C THR A 231 -17.24 -5.99 -27.84
N GLY A 232 -17.52 -6.94 -26.95
CA GLY A 232 -16.74 -7.13 -25.73
C GLY A 232 -16.99 -6.05 -24.66
N GLY A 233 -18.17 -5.41 -24.68
CA GLY A 233 -18.56 -4.33 -23.79
C GLY A 233 -18.20 -4.56 -22.33
N PRO A 234 -18.66 -5.66 -21.69
CA PRO A 234 -18.41 -5.92 -20.27
C PRO A 234 -16.92 -5.91 -19.89
N ALA A 235 -16.08 -6.53 -20.72
CA ALA A 235 -14.64 -6.55 -20.43
C ALA A 235 -13.96 -5.21 -20.73
N LYS A 236 -14.47 -4.43 -21.69
CA LYS A 236 -14.00 -3.04 -21.91
C LYS A 236 -14.43 -2.11 -20.80
N VAL A 237 -15.63 -2.30 -20.24
CA VAL A 237 -16.08 -1.60 -19.03
C VAL A 237 -15.09 -1.83 -17.89
N ALA A 238 -14.66 -3.07 -17.65
CA ALA A 238 -13.65 -3.38 -16.66
C ALA A 238 -12.33 -2.61 -16.90
N VAL A 239 -11.86 -2.57 -18.14
CA VAL A 239 -10.62 -1.86 -18.49
C VAL A 239 -10.75 -0.35 -18.26
N ILE A 240 -11.85 0.27 -18.67
CA ILE A 240 -12.05 1.72 -18.54
C ILE A 240 -12.33 2.11 -17.10
N SER A 241 -13.19 1.36 -16.39
CA SER A 241 -13.46 1.66 -14.98
C SER A 241 -12.20 1.49 -14.11
N SER A 242 -11.42 0.42 -14.34
CA SER A 242 -10.15 0.25 -13.64
C SER A 242 -9.11 1.31 -14.00
N ALA A 243 -9.08 1.79 -15.26
CA ALA A 243 -8.22 2.91 -15.63
C ALA A 243 -8.60 4.19 -14.88
N ALA A 244 -9.90 4.54 -14.88
CA ALA A 244 -10.40 5.73 -14.22
C ALA A 244 -10.25 5.63 -12.67
N PHE A 245 -10.59 4.48 -12.08
CA PHE A 245 -10.40 4.25 -10.64
C PHE A 245 -8.92 4.25 -10.25
N GLY A 246 -8.06 3.70 -11.10
CA GLY A 246 -6.61 3.70 -10.94
C GLY A 246 -6.00 5.08 -10.82
N THR A 247 -6.55 6.08 -11.54
CA THR A 247 -6.10 7.48 -11.43
C THR A 247 -6.27 8.05 -10.02
N ILE A 248 -7.20 7.49 -9.25
CA ILE A 248 -7.54 7.96 -7.91
C ILE A 248 -6.84 7.12 -6.83
N SER A 249 -6.85 5.79 -6.97
CA SER A 249 -6.36 4.88 -5.94
C SER A 249 -4.85 4.64 -5.97
N GLY A 250 -4.24 4.61 -7.15
CA GLY A 250 -2.83 4.30 -7.34
C GLY A 250 -2.38 2.90 -6.87
N ALA A 251 -3.29 2.11 -6.29
CA ALA A 251 -3.01 0.79 -5.72
C ALA A 251 -3.79 -0.29 -6.48
N ALA A 252 -3.08 -1.28 -7.06
CA ALA A 252 -3.70 -2.34 -7.84
C ALA A 252 -4.71 -3.17 -7.03
N ALA A 253 -4.38 -3.53 -5.78
CA ALA A 253 -5.29 -4.30 -4.93
C ALA A 253 -6.58 -3.54 -4.61
N ALA A 254 -6.48 -2.27 -4.23
CA ALA A 254 -7.64 -1.42 -3.97
C ALA A 254 -8.51 -1.24 -5.23
N ASN A 255 -7.88 -1.15 -6.41
CA ASN A 255 -8.56 -1.05 -7.69
C ASN A 255 -9.34 -2.35 -7.99
N VAL A 256 -8.73 -3.54 -7.83
CA VAL A 256 -9.43 -4.84 -7.99
C VAL A 256 -10.64 -4.94 -7.06
N VAL A 257 -10.52 -4.53 -5.81
CA VAL A 257 -11.63 -4.56 -4.86
C VAL A 257 -12.72 -3.55 -5.25
N GLY A 258 -12.34 -2.34 -5.68
CA GLY A 258 -13.28 -1.28 -6.04
C GLY A 258 -14.08 -1.55 -7.31
N THR A 259 -13.44 -2.08 -8.35
CA THR A 259 -14.08 -2.30 -9.66
C THR A 259 -14.46 -3.76 -9.89
N GLY A 260 -13.65 -4.71 -9.43
CA GLY A 260 -13.80 -6.13 -9.71
C GLY A 260 -15.03 -6.78 -9.08
N THR A 261 -15.54 -6.25 -7.96
CA THR A 261 -16.79 -6.71 -7.35
C THR A 261 -17.99 -6.60 -8.28
N PHE A 262 -17.98 -5.62 -9.19
CA PHE A 262 -18.99 -5.41 -10.20
C PHE A 262 -18.59 -6.02 -11.56
N THR A 263 -17.37 -5.72 -12.03
CA THR A 263 -16.95 -6.06 -13.40
C THR A 263 -16.76 -7.56 -13.63
N ILE A 264 -16.26 -8.31 -12.63
CA ILE A 264 -16.08 -9.77 -12.75
C ILE A 264 -17.43 -10.50 -12.88
N PRO A 265 -18.43 -10.27 -12.01
CA PRO A 265 -19.77 -10.83 -12.20
C PRO A 265 -20.40 -10.44 -13.53
N LEU A 266 -20.27 -9.17 -13.94
CA LEU A 266 -20.78 -8.67 -15.22
C LEU A 266 -20.18 -9.43 -16.40
N MET A 267 -18.87 -9.57 -16.46
CA MET A 267 -18.21 -10.37 -17.51
C MET A 267 -18.67 -11.82 -17.53
N LYS A 268 -18.80 -12.45 -16.35
CA LYS A 268 -19.27 -13.85 -16.23
C LYS A 268 -20.71 -14.01 -16.73
N LYS A 269 -21.63 -13.11 -16.37
CA LYS A 269 -23.02 -13.11 -16.87
C LYS A 269 -23.08 -13.01 -18.40
N CYS A 270 -22.17 -12.24 -19.00
CA CYS A 270 -22.09 -12.06 -20.45
C CYS A 270 -21.31 -13.17 -21.20
N GLY A 271 -20.96 -14.28 -20.53
CA GLY A 271 -20.40 -15.48 -21.14
C GLY A 271 -18.87 -15.53 -21.20
N TYR A 272 -18.16 -14.65 -20.48
CA TYR A 272 -16.71 -14.79 -20.36
C TYR A 272 -16.31 -15.92 -19.40
N PRO A 273 -15.27 -16.72 -19.71
CA PRO A 273 -14.70 -17.67 -18.78
C PRO A 273 -14.27 -16.97 -17.46
N PRO A 274 -14.56 -17.54 -16.28
CA PRO A 274 -14.22 -16.93 -15.00
C PRO A 274 -12.75 -16.56 -14.86
N GLU A 275 -11.85 -17.43 -15.36
CA GLU A 275 -10.40 -17.21 -15.33
C GLU A 275 -9.99 -16.01 -16.19
N PHE A 276 -10.66 -15.82 -17.35
CA PHE A 276 -10.39 -14.68 -18.21
C PHE A 276 -10.95 -13.38 -17.60
N ALA A 277 -12.14 -13.41 -16.98
CA ALA A 277 -12.70 -12.26 -16.30
C ALA A 277 -11.78 -11.79 -15.14
N GLY A 278 -11.29 -12.71 -14.32
CA GLY A 278 -10.33 -12.40 -13.26
C GLY A 278 -8.99 -11.87 -13.81
N ALA A 279 -8.48 -12.43 -14.91
CA ALA A 279 -7.26 -11.97 -15.54
C ALA A 279 -7.40 -10.56 -16.14
N VAL A 280 -8.52 -10.24 -16.78
CA VAL A 280 -8.81 -8.89 -17.30
C VAL A 280 -8.81 -7.88 -16.17
N GLU A 281 -9.52 -8.18 -15.09
CA GLU A 281 -9.59 -7.29 -13.92
C GLU A 281 -8.22 -7.09 -13.28
N ALA A 282 -7.47 -8.16 -13.04
CA ALA A 282 -6.14 -8.08 -12.45
C ALA A 282 -5.18 -7.25 -13.33
N CYS A 283 -5.19 -7.47 -14.65
CA CYS A 283 -4.36 -6.67 -15.56
C CYS A 283 -4.81 -5.21 -15.61
N ALA A 284 -6.11 -4.95 -15.75
CA ALA A 284 -6.63 -3.59 -15.82
C ALA A 284 -6.32 -2.80 -14.54
N SER A 285 -6.53 -3.41 -13.38
CA SER A 285 -6.27 -2.79 -12.08
C SER A 285 -4.78 -2.55 -11.82
N THR A 286 -3.90 -3.43 -12.30
CA THR A 286 -2.44 -3.22 -12.20
C THR A 286 -1.99 -1.99 -12.98
N GLY A 287 -2.61 -1.72 -14.13
CA GLY A 287 -2.37 -0.51 -14.93
C GLY A 287 -2.63 0.79 -14.20
N GLY A 288 -3.50 0.79 -13.17
CA GLY A 288 -3.77 1.95 -12.34
C GLY A 288 -2.54 2.53 -11.63
N GLN A 289 -1.51 1.71 -11.41
CA GLN A 289 -0.23 2.19 -10.86
C GLN A 289 0.60 3.02 -11.85
N LEU A 290 0.29 2.96 -13.14
CA LEU A 290 1.03 3.66 -14.19
C LEU A 290 0.33 4.95 -14.62
N ILE A 291 -0.97 5.10 -14.30
CA ILE A 291 -1.77 6.22 -14.82
C ILE A 291 -1.79 7.39 -13.83
N PRO A 292 -1.46 8.63 -14.26
CA PRO A 292 -1.56 9.81 -13.40
C PRO A 292 -3.02 10.12 -13.02
N PRO A 293 -3.29 10.93 -11.95
CA PRO A 293 -2.31 11.69 -11.17
C PRO A 293 -1.68 10.91 -9.99
N VAL A 294 -2.36 9.90 -9.40
CA VAL A 294 -1.89 9.29 -8.16
C VAL A 294 -0.74 8.31 -8.40
N MET A 295 -0.86 7.44 -9.41
CA MET A 295 0.17 6.42 -9.74
C MET A 295 0.51 5.50 -8.54
N GLY A 296 1.45 4.58 -8.72
CA GLY A 296 1.94 3.75 -7.64
C GLY A 296 2.97 4.46 -6.76
N ALA A 297 3.11 4.02 -5.50
CA ALA A 297 4.04 4.61 -4.53
C ALA A 297 5.50 4.69 -5.04
N ALA A 298 5.91 3.79 -5.93
CA ALA A 298 7.23 3.79 -6.56
C ALA A 298 7.53 5.09 -7.35
N CYS A 299 6.51 5.71 -7.95
CA CYS A 299 6.68 6.94 -8.72
C CYS A 299 7.04 8.14 -7.84
N PHE A 300 6.52 8.19 -6.61
CA PHE A 300 6.90 9.23 -5.64
C PHE A 300 8.35 9.04 -5.18
N ILE A 301 8.73 7.80 -4.88
CA ILE A 301 10.11 7.47 -4.51
C ILE A 301 11.05 7.81 -5.67
N MET A 302 10.66 7.50 -6.91
CA MET A 302 11.42 7.85 -8.11
C MET A 302 11.64 9.36 -8.23
N ALA A 303 10.62 10.19 -8.03
CA ALA A 303 10.72 11.64 -8.06
C ALA A 303 11.78 12.15 -7.06
N GLU A 304 11.75 11.62 -5.85
CA GLU A 304 12.68 12.01 -4.78
C GLU A 304 14.12 11.56 -5.08
N TYR A 305 14.34 10.32 -5.56
CA TYR A 305 15.68 9.82 -5.89
C TYR A 305 16.30 10.51 -7.11
N ILE A 306 15.51 10.87 -8.12
CA ILE A 306 15.98 11.58 -9.31
C ILE A 306 16.15 13.08 -9.02
N GLY A 307 15.45 13.60 -7.99
CA GLY A 307 15.49 15.01 -7.62
C GLY A 307 14.66 15.90 -8.54
N VAL A 308 13.59 15.37 -9.13
CA VAL A 308 12.67 16.13 -9.99
C VAL A 308 11.30 16.28 -9.34
N PRO A 309 10.54 17.33 -9.67
CA PRO A 309 9.15 17.47 -9.21
C PRO A 309 8.29 16.28 -9.63
N TYR A 310 7.39 15.83 -8.76
CA TYR A 310 6.49 14.72 -9.06
C TYR A 310 5.66 14.94 -10.34
N SER A 311 5.33 16.19 -10.66
CA SER A 311 4.62 16.57 -11.89
C SER A 311 5.35 16.13 -13.17
N GLU A 312 6.67 16.09 -13.18
CA GLU A 312 7.45 15.61 -14.32
C GLU A 312 7.32 14.09 -14.47
N ILE A 313 7.35 13.36 -13.35
CA ILE A 313 7.11 11.91 -13.35
C ILE A 313 5.69 11.61 -13.83
N MET A 314 4.68 12.40 -13.40
CA MET A 314 3.31 12.25 -13.89
C MET A 314 3.21 12.42 -15.40
N LEU A 315 3.82 13.45 -15.96
CA LEU A 315 3.80 13.68 -17.41
C LEU A 315 4.52 12.56 -18.17
N ALA A 316 5.66 12.11 -17.68
CA ALA A 316 6.38 10.97 -18.26
C ALA A 316 5.56 9.68 -18.19
N GLY A 317 4.78 9.49 -17.12
CA GLY A 317 3.92 8.33 -16.90
C GLY A 317 2.71 8.23 -17.84
N LEU A 318 2.27 9.33 -18.45
CA LEU A 318 1.14 9.33 -19.38
C LEU A 318 1.35 8.39 -20.57
N VAL A 319 2.54 8.38 -21.14
CA VAL A 319 2.83 7.57 -22.35
C VAL A 319 2.80 6.07 -22.01
N PRO A 320 3.57 5.54 -21.04
CA PRO A 320 3.50 4.14 -20.69
C PRO A 320 2.14 3.71 -20.15
N GLY A 321 1.45 4.57 -19.40
CA GLY A 321 0.09 4.30 -18.92
C GLY A 321 -0.91 4.14 -20.07
N PHE A 322 -0.89 5.06 -21.02
CA PHE A 322 -1.73 4.99 -22.22
C PHE A 322 -1.44 3.72 -23.05
N LEU A 323 -0.17 3.42 -23.31
CA LEU A 323 0.22 2.24 -24.09
C LEU A 323 -0.20 0.94 -23.38
N TYR A 324 -0.08 0.90 -22.07
CA TYR A 324 -0.52 -0.23 -21.28
C TYR A 324 -2.02 -0.49 -21.44
N TYR A 325 -2.85 0.53 -21.19
CA TYR A 325 -4.31 0.38 -21.31
C TYR A 325 -4.76 0.11 -22.76
N MET A 326 -4.09 0.70 -23.74
CA MET A 326 -4.34 0.37 -25.16
C MET A 326 -4.07 -1.10 -25.43
N SER A 327 -2.98 -1.68 -24.93
CA SER A 327 -2.66 -3.09 -25.13
C SER A 327 -3.69 -4.02 -24.50
N VAL A 328 -4.12 -3.72 -23.27
CA VAL A 328 -5.17 -4.48 -22.57
C VAL A 328 -6.51 -4.36 -23.31
N PHE A 329 -6.88 -3.16 -23.72
CA PHE A 329 -8.14 -2.89 -24.44
C PHE A 329 -8.20 -3.63 -25.79
N VAL A 330 -7.11 -3.60 -26.57
CA VAL A 330 -7.01 -4.33 -27.85
C VAL A 330 -7.07 -5.84 -27.61
N THR A 331 -6.35 -6.34 -26.62
CA THR A 331 -6.36 -7.78 -26.27
C THR A 331 -7.76 -8.25 -25.91
N VAL A 332 -8.46 -7.49 -25.06
CA VAL A 332 -9.85 -7.75 -24.66
C VAL A 332 -10.77 -7.73 -25.88
N HIS A 333 -10.64 -6.72 -26.76
CA HIS A 333 -11.46 -6.62 -27.96
C HIS A 333 -11.29 -7.82 -28.90
N LEU A 334 -10.05 -8.18 -29.20
CA LEU A 334 -9.73 -9.32 -30.08
C LEU A 334 -10.21 -10.64 -29.48
N ARG A 335 -10.03 -10.84 -28.18
CA ARG A 335 -10.49 -12.03 -27.49
C ARG A 335 -12.02 -12.14 -27.49
N SER A 336 -12.73 -11.05 -27.22
CA SER A 336 -14.19 -10.99 -27.27
C SER A 336 -14.72 -11.32 -28.68
N LYS A 337 -14.09 -10.78 -29.71
CA LYS A 337 -14.42 -11.10 -31.10
C LYS A 337 -14.22 -12.58 -31.41
N LYS A 338 -13.11 -13.18 -30.93
CA LYS A 338 -12.83 -14.61 -31.09
C LYS A 338 -13.85 -15.50 -30.36
N LEU A 339 -14.38 -15.06 -29.23
CA LEU A 339 -15.40 -15.76 -28.46
C LEU A 339 -16.83 -15.49 -28.96
N GLY A 340 -17.02 -14.63 -29.96
CA GLY A 340 -18.33 -14.25 -30.46
C GLY A 340 -19.20 -13.45 -29.50
N LEU A 341 -18.57 -12.80 -28.48
CA LEU A 341 -19.27 -12.04 -27.45
C LEU A 341 -19.59 -10.64 -27.95
N ASN A 342 -20.86 -10.35 -28.12
CA ASN A 342 -21.38 -9.03 -28.47
C ASN A 342 -21.49 -8.14 -27.24
N GLY A 343 -21.81 -6.84 -27.46
CA GLY A 343 -22.13 -5.92 -26.39
C GLY A 343 -23.44 -6.29 -25.66
N MET A 344 -23.65 -5.70 -24.49
CA MET A 344 -24.87 -5.87 -23.71
C MET A 344 -26.11 -5.40 -24.50
N ARG A 345 -27.21 -6.13 -24.37
CA ARG A 345 -28.50 -5.71 -24.92
C ARG A 345 -29.06 -4.53 -24.13
N SER A 346 -29.90 -3.74 -24.78
CA SER A 346 -30.52 -2.54 -24.18
C SER A 346 -31.29 -2.82 -22.86
N GLU A 347 -31.87 -4.02 -22.74
CA GLU A 347 -32.65 -4.46 -21.56
C GLU A 347 -31.74 -4.83 -20.38
N GLU A 348 -30.54 -5.38 -20.65
CA GLU A 348 -29.54 -5.70 -19.61
C GLU A 348 -28.88 -4.45 -19.04
N HIS A 349 -28.78 -3.39 -19.85
CA HIS A 349 -28.20 -2.10 -19.44
C HIS A 349 -29.08 -1.36 -18.42
N THR A 350 -30.42 -1.54 -18.50
CA THR A 350 -31.37 -0.86 -17.61
C THR A 350 -31.63 -1.60 -16.30
N SER A 351 -31.36 -2.91 -16.26
CA SER A 351 -31.53 -3.72 -15.03
C SER A 351 -30.31 -3.69 -14.08
N GLU A 352 -29.19 -3.12 -14.52
CA GLU A 352 -27.95 -3.00 -13.72
C GLU A 352 -27.69 -1.55 -13.23
N LEU A 353 -28.50 -0.57 -13.66
CA LEU A 353 -28.61 0.79 -13.12
C LEU A 353 -29.72 0.86 -12.06
#